data_5e3c34c5680b0803789cb441196759f8
#
_entry.id   5e3c34c5680b0803789cb441196759f8
#
_cell.length_a   1.000
_cell.length_b   1.000
_cell.length_c   1.000
_cell.angle_alpha   90.00
_cell.angle_beta   90.00
_cell.angle_gamma   90.00
#
_symmetry.space_group_name_H-M   'P 1'
#
loop_
_entity.id
_entity.type
_entity.pdbx_description
1 polymer ?
#
loop_
_entity_poly.entity_id
_entity_poly.type
_entity_poly.pdbx_seq_one_letter_code
_entity_poly.pdbx_strand_id
1 'polypeptide(L)'
;IAEQAAFIDYMRNHKVYNHWLPLFTVLLGTGCRIGEAIGLRWEDCDFDEGIISINHNMVYRKYEEDEKARFHIVTPKTSAGVRIVPMLSEVKAALQAEWETQKIVGFNESVVDGYTGFIFQNRYGDPLSPHSVNRAIDRICAAYIEDETVLADQEGRNPVLIRHFSAHNLRHTFCTRFCENERNIKVIQEIMGHADIETTMNIYAEATKEKKKESFSNLEGKIKIS
;
A
#
# COMPACT_ATOMS: atom_id res chain seq x y z
N ILE A 1 5.14 7.10 11.77
CA ILE A 1 3.75 6.95 12.24
C ILE A 1 2.98 8.27 12.04
N ALA A 2 3.48 9.41 12.52
CA ALA A 2 2.79 10.70 12.39
C ALA A 2 2.54 11.11 10.93
N GLU A 3 3.55 11.05 10.07
CA GLU A 3 3.43 11.40 8.64
C GLU A 3 2.39 10.53 7.91
N GLN A 4 2.31 9.23 8.21
CA GLN A 4 1.30 8.37 7.60
C GLN A 4 -0.11 8.70 8.09
N ALA A 5 -0.28 8.96 9.39
CA ALA A 5 -1.57 9.36 9.94
C ALA A 5 -2.03 10.68 9.29
N ALA A 6 -1.13 11.67 9.20
CA ALA A 6 -1.40 12.94 8.54
C ALA A 6 -1.82 12.76 7.07
N PHE A 7 -1.12 11.93 6.30
CA PHE A 7 -1.45 11.63 4.91
C PHE A 7 -2.83 10.99 4.75
N ILE A 8 -3.16 9.99 5.56
CA ILE A 8 -4.45 9.28 5.50
C ILE A 8 -5.59 10.18 5.99
N ASP A 9 -5.39 10.91 7.10
CA ASP A 9 -6.43 11.78 7.66
C ASP A 9 -6.71 12.99 6.75
N TYR A 10 -5.67 13.52 6.09
CA TYR A 10 -5.86 14.56 5.09
C TYR A 10 -6.75 14.08 3.95
N MET A 11 -6.45 12.93 3.35
CA MET A 11 -7.29 12.38 2.28
C MET A 11 -8.72 12.11 2.74
N ARG A 12 -8.89 11.55 3.95
CA ARG A 12 -10.21 11.22 4.49
C ARG A 12 -11.12 12.44 4.58
N ASN A 13 -10.56 13.60 4.92
CA ASN A 13 -11.31 14.84 5.13
C ASN A 13 -11.31 15.76 3.89
N HIS A 14 -10.54 15.46 2.84
CA HIS A 14 -10.39 16.33 1.69
C HIS A 14 -11.30 15.93 0.54
N LYS A 15 -12.17 16.87 0.09
CA LYS A 15 -13.20 16.61 -0.94
C LYS A 15 -12.64 16.14 -2.29
N VAL A 16 -11.43 16.56 -2.65
CA VAL A 16 -10.80 16.23 -3.94
C VAL A 16 -10.00 14.94 -3.85
N TYR A 17 -9.39 14.62 -2.68
CA TYR A 17 -8.43 13.51 -2.56
C TYR A 17 -9.00 12.26 -1.89
N ASN A 18 -10.22 12.32 -1.36
CA ASN A 18 -10.84 11.19 -0.65
C ASN A 18 -11.00 9.93 -1.53
N HIS A 19 -11.16 10.08 -2.84
CA HIS A 19 -11.26 8.96 -3.78
C HIS A 19 -9.96 8.12 -3.90
N TRP A 20 -8.82 8.63 -3.42
CA TRP A 20 -7.57 7.88 -3.34
C TRP A 20 -7.46 7.01 -2.09
N LEU A 21 -8.29 7.29 -1.07
CA LEU A 21 -8.21 6.64 0.24
C LEU A 21 -8.30 5.11 0.15
N PRO A 22 -9.21 4.49 -0.64
CA PRO A 22 -9.28 3.03 -0.74
C PRO A 22 -7.99 2.41 -1.26
N LEU A 23 -7.40 2.96 -2.34
CA LEU A 23 -6.14 2.45 -2.89
C LEU A 23 -4.98 2.53 -1.89
N PHE A 24 -4.82 3.68 -1.22
CA PHE A 24 -3.73 3.84 -0.26
C PHE A 24 -3.95 3.03 1.00
N THR A 25 -5.20 2.79 1.42
CA THR A 25 -5.53 1.87 2.51
C THR A 25 -5.14 0.43 2.14
N VAL A 26 -5.44 -0.01 0.92
CA VAL A 26 -5.02 -1.34 0.42
C VAL A 26 -3.50 -1.44 0.41
N LEU A 27 -2.77 -0.47 -0.14
CA LEU A 27 -1.30 -0.50 -0.19
C LEU A 27 -0.67 -0.57 1.21
N LEU A 28 -1.19 0.21 2.17
CA LEU A 28 -0.70 0.27 3.55
C LEU A 28 -1.11 -0.93 4.41
N GLY A 29 -2.24 -1.58 4.09
CA GLY A 29 -2.79 -2.67 4.89
C GLY A 29 -2.51 -4.07 4.34
N THR A 30 -1.92 -4.17 3.13
CA THR A 30 -1.61 -5.47 2.49
C THR A 30 -0.14 -5.62 2.13
N GLY A 31 0.58 -4.50 2.01
CA GLY A 31 1.94 -4.50 1.50
C GLY A 31 2.07 -4.93 0.03
N CYS A 32 0.99 -4.89 -0.75
CA CYS A 32 1.02 -5.17 -2.18
C CYS A 32 2.00 -4.28 -2.93
N ARG A 33 2.60 -4.81 -4.00
CA ARG A 33 3.30 -3.96 -4.98
C ARG A 33 2.30 -3.07 -5.69
N ILE A 34 2.73 -1.89 -6.10
CA ILE A 34 1.83 -0.94 -6.77
C ILE A 34 1.09 -1.55 -7.96
N GLY A 35 1.76 -2.35 -8.79
CA GLY A 35 1.13 -3.00 -9.93
C GLY A 35 0.17 -4.13 -9.54
N GLU A 36 0.40 -4.81 -8.39
CA GLU A 36 -0.55 -5.77 -7.82
C GLU A 36 -1.82 -5.05 -7.35
N ALA A 37 -1.66 -3.92 -6.65
CA ALA A 37 -2.79 -3.15 -6.13
C ALA A 37 -3.64 -2.51 -7.24
N ILE A 38 -3.01 -1.84 -8.23
CA ILE A 38 -3.78 -1.24 -9.35
C ILE A 38 -4.38 -2.27 -10.31
N GLY A 39 -3.84 -3.50 -10.32
CA GLY A 39 -4.39 -4.62 -11.08
C GLY A 39 -5.47 -5.38 -10.32
N LEU A 40 -5.72 -5.09 -9.05
CA LEU A 40 -6.68 -5.81 -8.23
C LEU A 40 -8.10 -5.71 -8.79
N ARG A 41 -8.80 -6.85 -8.83
CA ARG A 41 -10.17 -6.97 -9.34
C ARG A 41 -11.12 -7.35 -8.21
N TRP A 42 -12.40 -7.09 -8.41
CA TRP A 42 -13.41 -7.47 -7.44
C TRP A 42 -13.46 -8.98 -7.20
N GLU A 43 -13.24 -9.79 -8.22
CA GLU A 43 -13.22 -11.26 -8.11
C GLU A 43 -12.00 -11.80 -7.32
N ASP A 44 -10.96 -10.99 -7.13
CA ASP A 44 -9.80 -11.36 -6.31
C ASP A 44 -10.04 -11.13 -4.81
N CYS A 45 -11.17 -10.51 -4.44
CA CYS A 45 -11.54 -10.13 -3.07
C CYS A 45 -12.68 -11.02 -2.56
N ASP A 46 -12.37 -11.90 -1.61
CA ASP A 46 -13.37 -12.67 -0.89
C ASP A 46 -13.69 -11.96 0.45
N PHE A 47 -14.86 -11.32 0.51
CA PHE A 47 -15.30 -10.59 1.70
C PHE A 47 -15.83 -11.49 2.79
N ASP A 48 -16.28 -12.71 2.49
CA ASP A 48 -16.79 -13.66 3.47
C ASP A 48 -15.61 -14.26 4.24
N GLU A 49 -14.61 -14.76 3.51
CA GLU A 49 -13.36 -15.28 4.10
C GLU A 49 -12.41 -14.15 4.55
N GLY A 50 -12.62 -12.92 4.11
CA GLY A 50 -11.76 -11.77 4.45
C GLY A 50 -10.36 -11.87 3.87
N ILE A 51 -10.24 -12.27 2.61
CA ILE A 51 -8.95 -12.48 1.92
C ILE A 51 -8.88 -11.78 0.57
N ILE A 52 -7.66 -11.48 0.13
CA ILE A 52 -7.32 -10.97 -1.20
C ILE A 52 -6.38 -11.96 -1.88
N SER A 53 -6.70 -12.39 -3.08
CA SER A 53 -5.87 -13.23 -3.93
C SER A 53 -4.97 -12.36 -4.81
N ILE A 54 -3.66 -12.38 -4.57
CA ILE A 54 -2.66 -11.70 -5.41
C ILE A 54 -2.13 -12.75 -6.39
N ASN A 55 -2.55 -12.67 -7.66
CA ASN A 55 -2.23 -13.67 -8.67
C ASN A 55 -1.74 -13.07 -9.98
N HIS A 56 -1.77 -11.74 -10.12
CA HIS A 56 -1.29 -11.01 -11.29
C HIS A 56 -0.79 -9.61 -10.91
N ASN A 57 -0.21 -8.92 -11.89
CA ASN A 57 0.36 -7.58 -11.73
C ASN A 57 0.09 -6.78 -12.99
N MET A 58 -0.43 -5.58 -12.85
CA MET A 58 -0.64 -4.66 -13.95
C MET A 58 0.59 -3.78 -14.17
N VAL A 59 1.04 -3.70 -15.41
CA VAL A 59 2.15 -2.84 -15.82
C VAL A 59 1.74 -1.94 -16.97
N TYR A 60 2.35 -0.76 -17.07
CA TYR A 60 2.19 0.15 -18.20
C TYR A 60 3.53 0.31 -18.91
N ARG A 61 3.69 -0.31 -20.05
CA ARG A 61 4.92 -0.26 -20.85
C ARG A 61 4.67 -0.65 -22.30
N LYS A 62 5.68 -0.45 -23.15
CA LYS A 62 5.70 -0.92 -24.51
C LYS A 62 6.50 -2.22 -24.58
N TYR A 63 5.92 -3.27 -25.14
CA TYR A 63 6.62 -4.47 -25.58
C TYR A 63 6.95 -4.39 -27.09
N GLU A 64 7.72 -5.34 -27.61
CA GLU A 64 8.15 -5.35 -29.02
C GLU A 64 6.98 -5.39 -29.99
N GLU A 65 5.92 -6.12 -29.64
CA GLU A 65 4.70 -6.27 -30.45
C GLU A 65 3.74 -5.07 -30.37
N ASP A 66 3.97 -4.14 -29.46
CA ASP A 66 3.10 -2.98 -29.27
C ASP A 66 3.51 -1.81 -30.19
N GLU A 67 2.55 -1.10 -30.76
CA GLU A 67 2.80 0.16 -31.46
C GLU A 67 3.23 1.27 -30.50
N LYS A 68 2.60 1.32 -29.30
CA LYS A 68 2.87 2.29 -28.23
C LYS A 68 2.72 1.63 -26.86
N ALA A 69 3.19 2.35 -25.81
CA ALA A 69 3.00 1.89 -24.44
C ALA A 69 1.51 1.74 -24.11
N ARG A 70 1.15 0.61 -23.48
CA ARG A 70 -0.20 0.30 -23.02
C ARG A 70 -0.18 -0.50 -21.70
N PHE A 71 -1.32 -0.72 -21.13
CA PHE A 71 -1.46 -1.62 -19.98
C PHE A 71 -1.33 -3.08 -20.41
N HIS A 72 -0.68 -3.86 -19.56
CA HIS A 72 -0.57 -5.31 -19.70
C HIS A 72 -0.77 -5.97 -18.33
N ILE A 73 -1.35 -7.16 -18.35
CA ILE A 73 -1.38 -8.05 -17.20
C ILE A 73 -0.22 -9.04 -17.32
N VAL A 74 0.58 -9.11 -16.25
CA VAL A 74 1.69 -10.08 -16.16
C VAL A 74 1.49 -10.96 -14.95
N THR A 75 1.70 -12.27 -15.12
CA THR A 75 1.72 -13.22 -14.02
C THR A 75 3.03 -13.08 -13.23
N PRO A 76 3.02 -13.33 -11.91
CA PRO A 76 4.25 -13.35 -11.14
C PRO A 76 5.26 -14.36 -11.70
N LYS A 77 6.52 -13.96 -11.78
CA LYS A 77 7.60 -14.83 -12.29
C LYS A 77 7.90 -16.03 -11.40
N THR A 78 7.50 -15.98 -10.13
CA THR A 78 7.73 -17.03 -9.14
C THR A 78 6.42 -17.39 -8.43
N SER A 79 6.33 -18.62 -7.94
CA SER A 79 5.19 -19.07 -7.12
C SER A 79 4.98 -18.21 -5.87
N ALA A 80 6.03 -17.66 -5.29
CA ALA A 80 5.94 -16.73 -4.15
C ALA A 80 5.18 -15.42 -4.47
N GLY A 81 5.09 -15.06 -5.76
CA GLY A 81 4.31 -13.90 -6.19
C GLY A 81 2.80 -14.15 -6.17
N VAL A 82 2.37 -15.41 -6.27
CA VAL A 82 0.95 -15.81 -6.12
C VAL A 82 0.72 -16.13 -4.65
N ARG A 83 -0.16 -15.38 -4.02
CA ARG A 83 -0.39 -15.50 -2.57
C ARG A 83 -1.76 -15.00 -2.17
N ILE A 84 -2.18 -15.41 -0.98
CA ILE A 84 -3.39 -14.93 -0.32
C ILE A 84 -2.96 -13.99 0.81
N VAL A 85 -3.57 -12.81 0.86
CA VAL A 85 -3.34 -11.81 1.91
C VAL A 85 -4.63 -11.62 2.69
N PRO A 86 -4.65 -11.88 4.02
CA PRO A 86 -5.81 -11.58 4.85
C PRO A 86 -6.10 -10.08 4.88
N MET A 87 -7.38 -9.70 4.86
CA MET A 87 -7.81 -8.31 4.97
C MET A 87 -7.76 -7.85 6.42
N LEU A 88 -7.04 -6.77 6.70
CA LEU A 88 -7.28 -6.00 7.92
C LEU A 88 -8.68 -5.37 7.87
N SER A 89 -9.28 -5.09 9.03
CA SER A 89 -10.61 -4.49 9.12
C SER A 89 -10.75 -3.20 8.32
N GLU A 90 -9.72 -2.36 8.36
CA GLU A 90 -9.67 -1.10 7.62
C GLU A 90 -9.61 -1.31 6.09
N VAL A 91 -8.88 -2.34 5.64
CA VAL A 91 -8.82 -2.71 4.22
C VAL A 91 -10.18 -3.19 3.74
N LYS A 92 -10.81 -4.09 4.50
CA LYS A 92 -12.16 -4.60 4.21
C LYS A 92 -13.17 -3.46 4.13
N ALA A 93 -13.18 -2.57 5.12
CA ALA A 93 -14.09 -1.41 5.16
C ALA A 93 -13.86 -0.44 3.98
N ALA A 94 -12.58 -0.18 3.61
CA ALA A 94 -12.26 0.68 2.48
C ALA A 94 -12.72 0.10 1.14
N LEU A 95 -12.53 -1.21 0.93
CA LEU A 95 -12.99 -1.90 -0.28
C LEU A 95 -14.52 -1.98 -0.33
N GLN A 96 -15.19 -2.20 0.79
CA GLN A 96 -16.65 -2.18 0.86
C GLN A 96 -17.22 -0.79 0.52
N ALA A 97 -16.61 0.28 1.04
CA ALA A 97 -17.01 1.65 0.73
C ALA A 97 -16.80 1.98 -0.76
N GLU A 98 -15.69 1.51 -1.35
CA GLU A 98 -15.44 1.65 -2.79
C GLU A 98 -16.47 0.89 -3.63
N TRP A 99 -16.81 -0.35 -3.24
CA TRP A 99 -17.86 -1.14 -3.87
C TRP A 99 -19.20 -0.40 -3.88
N GLU A 100 -19.64 0.15 -2.74
CA GLU A 100 -20.89 0.91 -2.65
C GLU A 100 -20.82 2.19 -3.51
N THR A 101 -19.67 2.84 -3.59
CA THR A 101 -19.47 3.99 -4.47
C THR A 101 -19.64 3.59 -5.93
N GLN A 102 -18.99 2.49 -6.36
CA GLN A 102 -19.06 2.03 -7.75
C GLN A 102 -20.43 1.50 -8.15
N LYS A 103 -21.25 1.00 -7.23
CA LYS A 103 -22.67 0.71 -7.50
C LYS A 103 -23.46 1.95 -7.95
N ILE A 104 -23.06 3.13 -7.48
CA ILE A 104 -23.76 4.38 -7.79
C ILE A 104 -23.18 5.02 -9.05
N VAL A 105 -21.83 5.07 -9.16
CA VAL A 105 -21.16 5.80 -10.25
C VAL A 105 -20.83 4.94 -11.47
N GLY A 106 -20.94 3.62 -11.33
CA GLY A 106 -20.56 2.63 -12.35
C GLY A 106 -19.25 1.91 -12.02
N PHE A 107 -19.19 0.62 -12.36
CA PHE A 107 -17.98 -0.20 -12.24
C PHE A 107 -17.04 0.05 -13.42
N ASN A 108 -15.76 -0.29 -13.23
CA ASN A 108 -14.76 -0.25 -14.29
C ASN A 108 -15.08 -1.29 -15.39
N GLU A 109 -15.21 -0.83 -16.63
CA GLU A 109 -15.47 -1.65 -17.80
C GLU A 109 -14.22 -1.90 -18.65
N SER A 110 -13.05 -1.43 -18.21
CA SER A 110 -11.80 -1.61 -18.96
C SER A 110 -11.44 -3.08 -19.11
N VAL A 111 -10.92 -3.43 -20.28
CA VAL A 111 -10.38 -4.76 -20.59
C VAL A 111 -8.88 -4.63 -20.84
N VAL A 112 -8.06 -5.35 -20.08
CA VAL A 112 -6.61 -5.39 -20.25
C VAL A 112 -6.17 -6.85 -20.36
N ASP A 113 -5.69 -7.25 -21.53
CA ASP A 113 -5.27 -8.62 -21.85
C ASP A 113 -6.30 -9.69 -21.43
N GLY A 114 -7.61 -9.37 -21.62
CA GLY A 114 -8.75 -10.24 -21.27
C GLY A 114 -9.21 -10.16 -19.81
N TYR A 115 -8.54 -9.42 -18.96
CA TYR A 115 -8.94 -9.18 -17.56
C TYR A 115 -9.88 -7.98 -17.47
N THR A 116 -10.89 -8.07 -16.61
CA THR A 116 -11.92 -7.04 -16.36
C THR A 116 -12.21 -6.89 -14.88
N GLY A 117 -13.04 -5.92 -14.50
CA GLY A 117 -13.51 -5.74 -13.12
C GLY A 117 -12.46 -5.17 -12.18
N PHE A 118 -11.52 -4.36 -12.69
CA PHE A 118 -10.51 -3.68 -11.87
C PHE A 118 -11.16 -2.74 -10.87
N ILE A 119 -10.66 -2.74 -9.63
CA ILE A 119 -11.23 -1.93 -8.54
C ILE A 119 -10.85 -0.45 -8.74
N PHE A 120 -9.58 -0.16 -9.05
CA PHE A 120 -9.07 1.20 -9.07
C PHE A 120 -8.95 1.74 -10.49
N GLN A 121 -9.58 2.89 -10.71
CA GLN A 121 -9.65 3.54 -12.01
C GLN A 121 -9.42 5.05 -11.89
N ASN A 122 -9.09 5.67 -13.01
CA ASN A 122 -9.06 7.12 -13.10
C ASN A 122 -10.48 7.68 -13.35
N ARG A 123 -10.61 9.02 -13.38
CA ARG A 123 -11.90 9.70 -13.63
C ARG A 123 -12.51 9.43 -15.01
N TYR A 124 -11.80 8.78 -15.91
CA TYR A 124 -12.26 8.44 -17.26
C TYR A 124 -12.65 6.95 -17.38
N GLY A 125 -12.54 6.19 -16.30
CA GLY A 125 -12.80 4.75 -16.30
C GLY A 125 -11.62 3.89 -16.75
N ASP A 126 -10.43 4.49 -17.01
CA ASP A 126 -9.24 3.71 -17.38
C ASP A 126 -8.49 3.21 -16.14
N PRO A 127 -7.70 2.12 -16.27
CA PRO A 127 -6.84 1.65 -15.20
C PRO A 127 -5.82 2.71 -14.77
N LEU A 128 -5.42 2.65 -13.50
CA LEU A 128 -4.34 3.48 -12.98
C LEU A 128 -2.98 2.96 -13.42
N SER A 129 -2.04 3.85 -13.70
CA SER A 129 -0.64 3.50 -13.89
C SER A 129 0.17 3.74 -12.61
N PRO A 130 1.31 3.03 -12.40
CA PRO A 130 2.21 3.32 -11.28
C PRO A 130 2.66 4.78 -11.23
N HIS A 131 2.86 5.38 -12.39
CA HIS A 131 3.21 6.79 -12.50
C HIS A 131 2.08 7.72 -12.05
N SER A 132 0.82 7.44 -12.43
CA SER A 132 -0.32 8.25 -12.01
C SER A 132 -0.54 8.21 -10.50
N VAL A 133 -0.30 7.05 -9.86
CA VAL A 133 -0.38 6.90 -8.40
C VAL A 133 0.71 7.70 -7.69
N ASN A 134 1.97 7.61 -8.14
CA ASN A 134 3.05 8.40 -7.55
C ASN A 134 2.83 9.91 -7.72
N ARG A 135 2.35 10.36 -8.89
CA ARG A 135 1.95 11.77 -9.09
C ARG A 135 0.78 12.18 -8.19
N ALA A 136 -0.11 11.25 -7.83
CA ALA A 136 -1.16 11.54 -6.86
C ALA A 136 -0.58 11.75 -5.46
N ILE A 137 0.38 10.90 -5.04
CA ILE A 137 1.11 11.08 -3.78
C ILE A 137 1.74 12.47 -3.73
N ASP A 138 2.49 12.86 -4.78
CA ASP A 138 3.16 14.17 -4.84
C ASP A 138 2.17 15.33 -4.68
N ARG A 139 1.03 15.27 -5.39
CA ARG A 139 0.00 16.31 -5.31
C ARG A 139 -0.69 16.38 -3.95
N ILE A 140 -1.02 15.22 -3.36
CA ILE A 140 -1.64 15.14 -2.04
C ILE A 140 -0.69 15.69 -0.98
N CYS A 141 0.58 15.30 -1.02
CA CYS A 141 1.60 15.79 -0.08
C CYS A 141 1.82 17.30 -0.23
N ALA A 142 1.89 17.81 -1.45
CA ALA A 142 2.05 19.25 -1.69
C ALA A 142 0.88 20.06 -1.13
N ALA A 143 -0.36 19.63 -1.42
CA ALA A 143 -1.55 20.28 -0.90
C ALA A 143 -1.64 20.20 0.64
N TYR A 144 -1.32 19.05 1.22
CA TYR A 144 -1.25 18.89 2.67
C TYR A 144 -0.23 19.84 3.31
N ILE A 145 0.98 19.93 2.75
CA ILE A 145 2.04 20.79 3.30
C ILE A 145 1.63 22.27 3.23
N GLU A 146 0.96 22.69 2.16
CA GLU A 146 0.43 24.06 2.01
C GLU A 146 -0.62 24.34 3.11
N ASP A 147 -1.63 23.50 3.24
CA ASP A 147 -2.72 23.66 4.22
C ASP A 147 -2.19 23.57 5.66
N GLU A 148 -1.33 22.60 5.95
CA GLU A 148 -0.75 22.39 7.28
C GLU A 148 0.16 23.55 7.70
N THR A 149 0.92 24.12 6.76
CA THR A 149 1.78 25.27 7.06
C THR A 149 0.96 26.48 7.49
N VAL A 150 -0.16 26.75 6.77
CA VAL A 150 -1.08 27.84 7.11
C VAL A 150 -1.76 27.59 8.47
N LEU A 151 -2.22 26.38 8.70
CA LEU A 151 -2.88 26.00 9.94
C LEU A 151 -1.92 26.08 11.14
N ALA A 152 -0.70 25.57 11.00
CA ALA A 152 0.31 25.59 12.04
C ALA A 152 0.71 27.02 12.43
N ASP A 153 0.83 27.94 11.44
CA ASP A 153 1.10 29.36 11.67
C ASP A 153 -0.03 30.02 12.50
N GLN A 154 -1.29 29.75 12.12
CA GLN A 154 -2.46 30.26 12.86
C GLN A 154 -2.54 29.74 14.30
N GLU A 155 -2.11 28.50 14.54
CA GLU A 155 -2.11 27.86 15.86
C GLU A 155 -0.83 28.11 16.66
N GLY A 156 0.17 28.77 16.09
CA GLY A 156 1.45 29.06 16.74
C GLY A 156 2.28 27.81 17.07
N ARG A 157 2.17 26.77 16.25
CA ARG A 157 2.91 25.50 16.38
C ARG A 157 3.80 25.22 15.17
N ASN A 158 4.71 24.27 15.32
CA ASN A 158 5.48 23.77 14.17
C ASN A 158 4.60 22.88 13.28
N PRO A 159 4.69 22.99 11.93
CA PRO A 159 3.96 22.14 11.02
C PRO A 159 4.49 20.69 11.04
N VAL A 160 3.59 19.73 10.87
CA VAL A 160 3.93 18.32 10.68
C VAL A 160 4.15 18.08 9.18
N LEU A 161 5.39 18.13 8.74
CA LEU A 161 5.72 17.96 7.32
C LEU A 161 5.82 16.49 6.95
N ILE A 162 5.27 16.13 5.78
CA ILE A 162 5.41 14.81 5.18
C ILE A 162 6.62 14.84 4.24
N ARG A 163 7.58 13.94 4.47
CA ARG A 163 8.73 13.77 3.57
C ARG A 163 8.28 13.15 2.26
N HIS A 164 8.97 13.47 1.16
CA HIS A 164 8.71 12.84 -0.14
C HIS A 164 8.82 11.32 -0.05
N PHE A 165 7.82 10.63 -0.61
CA PHE A 165 7.78 9.17 -0.67
C PHE A 165 7.07 8.70 -1.95
N SER A 166 7.20 7.41 -2.26
CA SER A 166 6.52 6.75 -3.36
C SER A 166 5.64 5.61 -2.84
N ALA A 167 4.80 5.05 -3.71
CA ALA A 167 3.98 3.89 -3.37
C ALA A 167 4.82 2.68 -2.89
N HIS A 168 6.08 2.56 -3.32
CA HIS A 168 6.99 1.51 -2.82
C HIS A 168 7.32 1.68 -1.33
N ASN A 169 7.42 2.92 -0.85
CA ASN A 169 7.64 3.19 0.57
C ASN A 169 6.45 2.76 1.45
N LEU A 170 5.21 2.77 0.92
CA LEU A 170 4.04 2.27 1.65
C LEU A 170 4.16 0.77 1.90
N ARG A 171 4.59 -0.01 0.89
CA ARG A 171 4.89 -1.44 1.05
C ARG A 171 6.02 -1.66 2.05
N HIS A 172 7.07 -0.86 2.01
CA HIS A 172 8.18 -0.94 2.97
C HIS A 172 7.68 -0.66 4.39
N THR A 173 6.84 0.35 4.57
CA THR A 173 6.21 0.69 5.86
C THR A 173 5.37 -0.46 6.40
N PHE A 174 4.54 -1.10 5.55
CA PHE A 174 3.78 -2.29 5.95
C PHE A 174 4.72 -3.43 6.39
N CYS A 175 5.75 -3.74 5.58
CA CYS A 175 6.69 -4.81 5.89
C CYS A 175 7.42 -4.56 7.23
N THR A 176 7.91 -3.34 7.47
CA THR A 176 8.55 -2.96 8.73
C THR A 176 7.65 -3.19 9.92
N ARG A 177 6.39 -2.70 9.85
CA ARG A 177 5.39 -2.89 10.92
C ARG A 177 5.02 -4.35 11.13
N PHE A 178 4.93 -5.10 10.05
CA PHE A 178 4.68 -6.53 10.14
C PHE A 178 5.84 -7.22 10.85
N CYS A 179 7.09 -6.91 10.51
CA CYS A 179 8.28 -7.40 11.19
C CYS A 179 8.36 -7.00 12.68
N GLU A 180 7.82 -5.84 13.05
CA GLU A 180 7.76 -5.40 14.45
C GLU A 180 6.79 -6.23 15.30
N ASN A 181 5.74 -6.80 14.68
CA ASN A 181 4.64 -7.46 15.37
C ASN A 181 4.58 -8.98 15.16
N GLU A 182 5.17 -9.47 14.05
CA GLU A 182 5.24 -10.91 13.74
C GLU A 182 6.67 -11.44 13.92
N ARG A 183 6.80 -12.58 14.58
CA ARG A 183 8.09 -13.22 14.83
C ARG A 183 8.45 -14.30 13.81
N ASN A 184 7.45 -14.83 13.13
CA ASN A 184 7.65 -15.87 12.12
C ASN A 184 8.02 -15.23 10.78
N ILE A 185 9.32 -15.21 10.49
CA ILE A 185 9.85 -14.63 9.24
C ILE A 185 9.27 -15.31 8.00
N LYS A 186 8.90 -16.59 8.09
CA LYS A 186 8.31 -17.33 6.98
C LYS A 186 6.92 -16.79 6.63
N VAL A 187 6.09 -16.50 7.64
CA VAL A 187 4.78 -15.85 7.44
C VAL A 187 4.93 -14.48 6.80
N ILE A 188 5.90 -13.68 7.27
CA ILE A 188 6.19 -12.38 6.67
C ILE A 188 6.61 -12.54 5.21
N GLN A 189 7.51 -13.47 4.91
CA GLN A 189 7.95 -13.77 3.54
C GLN A 189 6.79 -14.11 2.61
N GLU A 190 5.89 -14.99 3.06
CA GLU A 190 4.73 -15.47 2.29
C GLU A 190 3.74 -14.33 2.01
N ILE A 191 3.34 -13.57 3.03
CA ILE A 191 2.42 -12.42 2.87
C ILE A 191 3.03 -11.35 1.97
N MET A 192 4.32 -11.06 2.12
CA MET A 192 5.01 -10.08 1.28
C MET A 192 5.26 -10.59 -0.14
N GLY A 193 5.24 -11.91 -0.39
CA GLY A 193 5.58 -12.48 -1.68
C GLY A 193 7.04 -12.21 -2.06
N HIS A 194 7.96 -12.32 -1.09
CA HIS A 194 9.39 -12.22 -1.34
C HIS A 194 9.92 -13.59 -1.82
N ALA A 195 10.49 -13.61 -3.02
CA ALA A 195 11.07 -14.84 -3.57
C ALA A 195 12.25 -15.33 -2.75
N ASP A 196 13.03 -14.39 -2.22
CA ASP A 196 14.18 -14.66 -1.37
C ASP A 196 13.89 -14.25 0.08
N ILE A 197 14.15 -15.15 1.02
CA ILE A 197 14.01 -14.91 2.46
C ILE A 197 14.99 -13.85 2.96
N GLU A 198 16.16 -13.71 2.32
CA GLU A 198 17.16 -12.70 2.68
C GLU A 198 16.58 -11.28 2.65
N THR A 199 15.74 -10.99 1.65
CA THR A 199 15.03 -9.70 1.57
C THR A 199 14.18 -9.45 2.82
N THR A 200 13.44 -10.46 3.30
CA THR A 200 12.63 -10.36 4.50
C THR A 200 13.49 -10.23 5.75
N MET A 201 14.57 -11.01 5.83
CA MET A 201 15.51 -11.00 6.96
C MET A 201 16.21 -9.65 7.14
N ASN A 202 16.60 -9.00 6.04
CA ASN A 202 17.24 -7.68 6.08
C ASN A 202 16.28 -6.63 6.65
N ILE A 203 15.03 -6.62 6.19
CA ILE A 203 14.00 -5.70 6.71
C ILE A 203 13.70 -6.02 8.19
N TYR A 204 13.58 -7.30 8.54
CA TYR A 204 13.34 -7.74 9.92
C TYR A 204 14.47 -7.31 10.86
N ALA A 205 15.73 -7.47 10.43
CA ALA A 205 16.89 -7.08 11.22
C ALA A 205 16.93 -5.57 11.48
N GLU A 206 16.55 -4.75 10.49
CA GLU A 206 16.47 -3.30 10.62
C GLU A 206 15.30 -2.88 11.52
N ALA A 207 14.08 -3.39 11.25
CA ALA A 207 12.86 -3.09 12.00
C ALA A 207 12.98 -3.43 13.50
N THR A 208 13.70 -4.50 13.81
CA THR A 208 13.87 -4.97 15.20
C THR A 208 15.09 -4.39 15.92
N LYS A 209 15.88 -3.54 15.24
CA LYS A 209 17.11 -2.97 15.82
C LYS A 209 16.86 -2.13 17.08
N GLU A 210 15.83 -1.31 17.08
CA GLU A 210 15.45 -0.51 18.25
C GLU A 210 14.88 -1.37 19.38
N LYS A 211 14.02 -2.33 19.04
CA LYS A 211 13.49 -3.31 20.01
C LYS A 211 14.61 -4.15 20.65
N LYS A 212 15.67 -4.49 19.91
CA LYS A 212 16.84 -5.19 20.47
C LYS A 212 17.55 -4.31 21.51
N LYS A 213 17.74 -3.00 21.23
CA LYS A 213 18.35 -2.07 22.17
C LYS A 213 17.51 -1.92 23.44
N GLU A 214 16.19 -1.72 23.28
CA GLU A 214 15.25 -1.62 24.39
C GLU A 214 15.25 -2.91 25.23
N SER A 215 15.15 -4.07 24.59
CA SER A 215 15.19 -5.36 25.28
C SER A 215 16.51 -5.56 26.04
N PHE A 216 17.63 -5.11 25.46
CA PHE A 216 18.92 -5.21 26.12
C PHE A 216 19.03 -4.24 27.31
N SER A 217 18.54 -3.01 27.18
CA SER A 217 18.47 -2.05 28.28
C SER A 217 17.63 -2.56 29.46
N ASN A 218 16.57 -3.32 29.18
CA ASN A 218 15.72 -3.95 30.20
C ASN A 218 16.41 -5.08 30.99
N LEU A 219 17.60 -5.53 30.55
CA LEU A 219 18.43 -6.50 31.26
C LEU A 219 19.39 -5.82 32.27
N GLU A 220 19.51 -4.49 32.20
CA GLU A 220 20.36 -3.74 33.09
C GLU A 220 19.88 -3.90 34.57
N GLY A 221 20.79 -4.31 35.46
CA GLY A 221 20.49 -4.67 36.82
C GLY A 221 19.85 -6.05 37.07
N LYS A 222 19.43 -6.77 35.99
CA LYS A 222 18.87 -8.14 36.10
C LYS A 222 19.93 -9.22 35.87
N ILE A 223 20.98 -8.90 35.11
CA ILE A 223 22.12 -9.80 34.91
C ILE A 223 23.25 -9.35 35.82
N LYS A 224 23.65 -10.23 36.74
CA LYS A 224 24.84 -10.04 37.58
C LYS A 224 26.05 -10.59 36.83
N ILE A 225 27.05 -9.75 36.56
CA ILE A 225 28.29 -10.12 35.85
C ILE A 225 29.40 -10.53 36.82
N SER A 226 29.19 -10.39 38.12
CA SER A 226 30.14 -10.78 39.19
C SER A 226 29.48 -11.71 40.15
#